data_a56420d42db2470fea17e82d90dee794
#
_entry.id   a56420d42db2470fea17e82d90dee794
#
_cell.length_a   1.000
_cell.length_b   1.000
_cell.length_c   1.000
_cell.angle_alpha   90.00
_cell.angle_beta   90.00
_cell.angle_gamma   90.00
#
_symmetry.space_group_name_H-M   'P 1'
#
loop_
_entity.id
_entity.type
_entity.pdbx_description
1 polymer ?
#
loop_
_entity_poly.entity_id
_entity_poly.type
_entity_poly.pdbx_seq_one_letter_code
_entity_poly.pdbx_strand_id
1 'polypeptide(L)'
;MNARRTFKGLVAATVPSARTGLHTAVLALLMATGGCLQPDDPTYGVIESQVAVSNYTTSGCSTSVVVGLSRQIAAEIACMNPGSLVEVPPSAHVVFTSNAVLPFMSATGKSHLLAVAATHTLHINSVFRAVPQQYLLYRWYQQGRCGITAAATPGRSNHQSGRAVDLSNYSSVVSAMASQGWAHDVPGDDVHFDHTASPDIRGRDVKAFQQLWNRNHPNDVIAADGAFGPATESRLKQAPATGFAIGPTCGHVVASADVLMIDGPERVAPLTRAHFQVTVANKGTLDWPATTKLRVIGGVASELYDSASWDSPKVVGAIGSDIGAGAQGVLEIDVMTPAVTVETPISTQLELVNGTDAFGTINLALTVTPNGDEDTSNDAVDQHDDGADSAGCDAGGAGGAGTLLLMPALVGILRRRNAARPSRRAGRTPG
;
A
#
# COMPACT_ATOMS: atom_id res chain seq x y z
N MET A 1 19.19 -35.48 -57.53
CA MET A 1 20.12 -34.44 -58.06
C MET A 1 20.45 -33.59 -56.79
N ASN A 2 21.56 -33.94 -56.17
CA ASN A 2 22.85 -33.24 -56.03
C ASN A 2 22.68 -31.77 -55.59
N ALA A 3 23.31 -31.28 -54.57
CA ALA A 3 24.66 -31.49 -54.05
C ALA A 3 24.82 -31.00 -52.61
N ARG A 4 25.61 -31.71 -51.85
CA ARG A 4 26.29 -31.37 -50.61
C ARG A 4 27.27 -30.20 -50.81
N ARG A 5 27.46 -29.38 -49.77
CA ARG A 5 28.81 -28.85 -49.44
C ARG A 5 28.97 -28.67 -47.93
N THR A 6 29.86 -29.46 -47.40
CA THR A 6 30.57 -29.37 -46.13
C THR A 6 31.63 -28.27 -46.16
N PHE A 7 31.86 -27.55 -45.08
CA PHE A 7 33.21 -27.05 -44.74
C PHE A 7 33.44 -27.13 -43.23
N LYS A 8 34.59 -27.82 -42.95
CA LYS A 8 35.22 -27.94 -41.64
C LYS A 8 36.09 -26.71 -41.38
N GLY A 9 36.27 -26.36 -40.12
CA GLY A 9 37.32 -25.44 -39.68
C GLY A 9 37.45 -25.47 -38.15
N LEU A 10 38.30 -26.33 -37.68
CA LEU A 10 38.75 -26.51 -36.29
C LEU A 10 39.97 -25.59 -36.07
N VAL A 11 39.98 -24.73 -35.04
CA VAL A 11 41.25 -24.24 -34.43
C VAL A 11 41.05 -24.15 -32.92
N ALA A 12 41.87 -24.92 -32.21
CA ALA A 12 42.08 -24.86 -30.78
C ALA A 12 43.16 -23.84 -30.44
N ALA A 13 43.04 -23.15 -29.30
CA ALA A 13 44.20 -22.57 -28.61
C ALA A 13 43.87 -22.33 -27.13
N THR A 14 44.37 -23.17 -26.29
CA THR A 14 45.33 -23.02 -25.16
C THR A 14 44.93 -22.04 -24.01
N VAL A 15 44.79 -22.65 -22.82
CA VAL A 15 44.83 -22.05 -21.49
C VAL A 15 46.30 -21.73 -21.08
N PRO A 16 46.54 -20.70 -20.29
CA PRO A 16 47.52 -20.86 -19.20
C PRO A 16 46.95 -20.39 -17.82
N SER A 17 46.95 -21.27 -16.89
CA SER A 17 47.71 -21.38 -15.63
C SER A 17 47.80 -20.16 -14.70
N ALA A 18 47.39 -20.43 -13.47
CA ALA A 18 47.37 -19.67 -12.25
C ALA A 18 48.65 -18.89 -11.89
N ARG A 19 48.46 -17.76 -11.20
CA ARG A 19 49.40 -17.25 -10.20
C ARG A 19 48.65 -16.60 -9.05
N THR A 20 48.92 -17.15 -7.90
CA THR A 20 48.66 -16.65 -6.54
C THR A 20 49.30 -15.28 -6.33
N GLY A 21 48.52 -14.31 -5.86
CA GLY A 21 48.97 -12.98 -5.44
C GLY A 21 48.39 -12.63 -4.06
N LEU A 22 49.31 -12.54 -3.12
CA LEU A 22 49.19 -12.18 -1.71
C LEU A 22 48.58 -10.79 -1.58
N HIS A 23 47.45 -10.62 -0.90
CA HIS A 23 46.86 -9.30 -0.64
C HIS A 23 47.29 -8.79 0.73
N THR A 24 48.18 -7.85 0.68
CA THR A 24 48.56 -6.98 1.81
C THR A 24 47.37 -6.04 2.11
N ALA A 25 46.85 -6.12 3.33
CA ALA A 25 45.88 -5.18 3.86
C ALA A 25 46.55 -3.83 4.14
N VAL A 26 46.16 -2.80 3.41
CA VAL A 26 46.51 -1.42 3.72
C VAL A 26 45.37 -0.82 4.56
N LEU A 27 45.66 -0.65 5.85
CA LEU A 27 44.80 0.05 6.80
C LEU A 27 45.00 1.57 6.55
N ALA A 28 44.07 2.20 5.84
CA ALA A 28 44.06 3.66 5.66
C ALA A 28 43.37 4.30 6.88
N LEU A 29 44.18 4.97 7.70
CA LEU A 29 43.76 5.83 8.81
C LEU A 29 43.23 7.14 8.21
N LEU A 30 41.91 7.31 8.11
CA LEU A 30 41.28 8.59 7.74
C LEU A 30 41.14 9.48 8.96
N MET A 31 41.98 10.51 9.01
CA MET A 31 41.87 11.65 9.93
C MET A 31 40.51 12.36 9.68
N ALA A 32 39.73 12.45 10.73
CA ALA A 32 38.49 13.23 10.73
C ALA A 32 38.84 14.73 10.68
N THR A 33 38.64 15.35 9.53
CA THR A 33 38.45 16.81 9.43
C THR A 33 36.96 17.09 9.65
N GLY A 34 36.64 17.78 10.75
CA GLY A 34 35.31 18.25 11.05
C GLY A 34 34.86 19.25 9.97
N GLY A 35 34.07 18.79 9.04
CA GLY A 35 33.24 19.61 8.19
C GLY A 35 31.83 19.63 8.76
N CYS A 36 31.29 20.81 9.01
CA CYS A 36 29.87 20.98 9.30
C CYS A 36 29.09 20.39 8.14
N LEU A 37 28.30 19.34 8.43
CA LEU A 37 27.33 18.80 7.49
C LEU A 37 26.25 19.88 7.32
N GLN A 38 26.16 20.46 6.12
CA GLN A 38 24.98 21.21 5.70
C GLN A 38 23.83 20.21 5.58
N PRO A 39 22.68 20.47 6.22
CA PRO A 39 21.44 19.76 5.90
C PRO A 39 20.89 20.46 4.67
N ASP A 40 20.86 19.77 3.52
CA ASP A 40 19.96 20.07 2.40
C ASP A 40 20.56 19.49 1.10
N ASP A 41 20.45 18.15 0.97
CA ASP A 41 20.41 17.51 -0.35
C ASP A 41 19.01 16.90 -0.52
N PRO A 42 18.10 17.53 -1.29
CA PRO A 42 16.72 17.07 -1.45
C PRO A 42 16.56 15.86 -2.38
N THR A 43 17.63 15.13 -2.67
CA THR A 43 17.61 14.00 -3.63
C THR A 43 17.57 12.60 -3.00
N TYR A 44 17.36 12.46 -1.70
CA TYR A 44 17.00 11.18 -1.11
C TYR A 44 15.48 11.13 -0.93
N GLY A 45 14.77 10.77 -1.99
CA GLY A 45 13.47 10.14 -1.84
C GLY A 45 13.65 8.92 -0.95
N VAL A 46 13.12 8.96 0.26
CA VAL A 46 13.01 7.79 1.14
C VAL A 46 12.18 6.79 0.37
N ILE A 47 12.84 5.82 -0.28
CA ILE A 47 12.18 4.59 -0.70
C ILE A 47 11.77 3.96 0.64
N GLU A 48 10.53 4.19 1.07
CA GLU A 48 9.95 3.38 2.12
C GLU A 48 10.12 1.93 1.65
N SER A 49 10.96 1.20 2.35
CA SER A 49 11.20 -0.21 2.07
C SER A 49 9.85 -0.90 2.17
N GLN A 50 9.23 -1.19 1.03
CA GLN A 50 7.90 -1.79 0.98
C GLN A 50 7.93 -3.12 1.70
N VAL A 51 7.21 -3.20 2.83
CA VAL A 51 7.22 -4.39 3.69
C VAL A 51 6.56 -5.54 2.92
N ALA A 52 7.30 -6.63 2.77
CA ALA A 52 6.84 -7.81 2.05
C ALA A 52 5.74 -8.56 2.84
N VAL A 53 4.82 -9.20 2.13
CA VAL A 53 3.74 -10.02 2.72
C VAL A 53 4.28 -11.05 3.70
N SER A 54 5.46 -11.66 3.41
CA SER A 54 6.09 -12.67 4.28
C SER A 54 6.38 -12.16 5.70
N ASN A 55 6.66 -10.87 5.89
CA ASN A 55 6.96 -10.29 7.19
C ASN A 55 5.78 -10.40 8.17
N TYR A 56 4.56 -10.51 7.65
CA TYR A 56 3.35 -10.61 8.45
C TYR A 56 2.91 -12.05 8.74
N THR A 57 3.60 -13.05 8.21
CA THR A 57 3.28 -14.47 8.50
C THR A 57 3.59 -14.87 9.93
N THR A 58 4.50 -14.17 10.60
CA THR A 58 4.93 -14.44 11.98
C THR A 58 4.67 -13.26 12.92
N SER A 59 4.15 -12.15 12.42
CA SER A 59 3.86 -10.92 13.18
C SER A 59 2.41 -10.49 12.98
N GLY A 60 1.82 -9.86 14.00
CA GLY A 60 0.43 -9.39 13.96
C GLY A 60 -0.61 -10.49 13.86
N CYS A 61 -1.89 -10.10 13.80
CA CYS A 61 -3.06 -10.97 13.65
C CYS A 61 -4.19 -10.26 12.87
N SER A 62 -3.89 -9.21 12.11
CA SER A 62 -4.86 -8.51 11.28
C SER A 62 -4.46 -8.57 9.82
N THR A 63 -5.38 -8.97 8.95
CA THR A 63 -5.17 -8.95 7.50
C THR A 63 -5.25 -7.55 6.90
N SER A 64 -5.49 -6.50 7.71
CA SER A 64 -5.45 -5.10 7.27
C SER A 64 -4.09 -4.70 6.70
N VAL A 65 -3.02 -5.34 7.17
CA VAL A 65 -1.64 -5.09 6.70
C VAL A 65 -1.43 -5.37 5.21
N VAL A 66 -2.29 -6.16 4.57
CA VAL A 66 -2.23 -6.47 3.13
C VAL A 66 -3.44 -5.93 2.36
N VAL A 67 -4.20 -4.99 2.95
CA VAL A 67 -5.40 -4.42 2.30
C VAL A 67 -5.04 -3.67 1.02
N GLY A 68 -3.91 -2.95 0.98
CA GLY A 68 -3.46 -2.24 -0.22
C GLY A 68 -3.30 -3.18 -1.42
N LEU A 69 -2.50 -4.25 -1.27
CA LEU A 69 -2.35 -5.27 -2.31
C LEU A 69 -3.69 -5.96 -2.64
N SER A 70 -4.50 -6.24 -1.62
CA SER A 70 -5.79 -6.91 -1.80
C SER A 70 -6.79 -6.06 -2.59
N ARG A 71 -6.79 -4.73 -2.40
CA ARG A 71 -7.60 -3.79 -3.19
C ARG A 71 -7.15 -3.73 -4.65
N GLN A 72 -5.85 -3.72 -4.92
CA GLN A 72 -5.33 -3.80 -6.30
C GLN A 72 -5.79 -5.10 -7.00
N ILE A 73 -5.73 -6.23 -6.29
CA ILE A 73 -6.22 -7.52 -6.81
C ILE A 73 -7.73 -7.45 -7.11
N ALA A 74 -8.53 -6.90 -6.21
CA ALA A 74 -9.98 -6.76 -6.42
C ALA A 74 -10.28 -5.85 -7.64
N ALA A 75 -9.55 -4.76 -7.79
CA ALA A 75 -9.68 -3.86 -8.93
C ALA A 75 -9.25 -4.53 -10.25
N GLU A 76 -8.16 -5.31 -10.26
CA GLU A 76 -7.74 -6.08 -11.44
C GLU A 76 -8.80 -7.13 -11.83
N ILE A 77 -9.45 -7.82 -10.86
CA ILE A 77 -10.57 -8.72 -11.14
C ILE A 77 -11.74 -7.95 -11.76
N ALA A 78 -12.11 -6.82 -11.16
CA ALA A 78 -13.26 -6.03 -11.60
C ALA A 78 -13.09 -5.55 -13.05
N CYS A 79 -11.89 -5.16 -13.42
CA CYS A 79 -11.63 -4.71 -14.78
C CYS A 79 -11.45 -5.87 -15.78
N MET A 80 -10.82 -6.99 -15.41
CA MET A 80 -10.76 -8.19 -16.27
C MET A 80 -12.14 -8.80 -16.53
N ASN A 81 -13.04 -8.68 -15.58
CA ASN A 81 -14.37 -9.29 -15.61
C ASN A 81 -15.41 -8.30 -15.08
N PRO A 82 -15.79 -7.29 -15.86
CA PRO A 82 -16.73 -6.27 -15.42
C PRO A 82 -18.01 -6.88 -14.82
N GLY A 83 -18.42 -6.38 -13.66
CA GLY A 83 -19.60 -6.86 -12.93
C GLY A 83 -19.42 -8.13 -12.10
N SER A 84 -18.22 -8.78 -12.12
CA SER A 84 -17.98 -9.98 -11.32
C SER A 84 -17.79 -9.68 -9.83
N LEU A 85 -17.23 -8.52 -9.52
CA LEU A 85 -17.15 -7.95 -8.17
C LEU A 85 -17.70 -6.53 -8.20
N VAL A 86 -18.63 -6.26 -7.31
CA VAL A 86 -19.23 -4.95 -7.11
C VAL A 86 -19.12 -4.55 -5.64
N GLU A 87 -18.96 -3.27 -5.38
CA GLU A 87 -18.81 -2.77 -4.01
C GLU A 87 -20.13 -2.83 -3.25
N VAL A 88 -20.09 -3.27 -2.01
CA VAL A 88 -21.17 -3.19 -1.01
C VAL A 88 -20.97 -1.89 -0.26
N PRO A 89 -21.83 -0.87 -0.43
CA PRO A 89 -21.65 0.42 0.25
C PRO A 89 -21.96 0.29 1.74
N PRO A 90 -21.21 0.99 2.61
CA PRO A 90 -21.59 1.13 4.01
C PRO A 90 -22.88 1.92 4.16
N SER A 91 -23.65 1.62 5.21
CA SER A 91 -24.86 2.36 5.55
C SER A 91 -25.17 2.20 7.05
N ALA A 92 -26.27 2.80 7.53
CA ALA A 92 -26.74 2.58 8.90
C ALA A 92 -27.03 1.09 9.21
N HIS A 93 -27.30 0.30 8.18
CA HIS A 93 -27.62 -1.14 8.29
C HIS A 93 -26.53 -2.05 7.70
N VAL A 94 -25.47 -1.51 7.13
CA VAL A 94 -24.30 -2.24 6.62
C VAL A 94 -23.06 -1.69 7.30
N VAL A 95 -22.63 -2.37 8.37
CA VAL A 95 -21.55 -1.94 9.25
C VAL A 95 -20.35 -2.88 9.10
N PHE A 96 -19.25 -2.38 8.59
CA PHE A 96 -17.99 -3.15 8.55
C PHE A 96 -17.29 -3.04 9.90
N THR A 97 -16.93 -4.20 10.49
CA THR A 97 -16.35 -4.28 11.83
C THR A 97 -14.85 -4.02 11.87
N SER A 98 -14.20 -3.98 10.71
CA SER A 98 -12.75 -3.82 10.58
C SER A 98 -12.37 -3.19 9.25
N ASN A 99 -11.27 -2.43 9.23
CA ASN A 99 -10.64 -1.92 8.01
C ASN A 99 -9.97 -3.03 7.14
N ALA A 100 -9.91 -4.25 7.64
CA ALA A 100 -9.46 -5.42 6.86
C ALA A 100 -10.53 -5.91 5.88
N VAL A 101 -11.80 -5.51 6.03
CA VAL A 101 -12.88 -5.95 5.15
C VAL A 101 -12.73 -5.36 3.76
N LEU A 102 -12.73 -6.22 2.75
CA LEU A 102 -12.85 -5.82 1.34
C LEU A 102 -14.33 -5.88 0.97
N PRO A 103 -15.01 -4.75 0.80
CA PRO A 103 -16.46 -4.69 0.66
C PRO A 103 -16.93 -5.03 -0.76
N PHE A 104 -16.48 -6.14 -1.32
CA PHE A 104 -16.80 -6.55 -2.69
C PHE A 104 -17.46 -7.92 -2.71
N MET A 105 -18.43 -8.11 -3.58
CA MET A 105 -19.05 -9.41 -3.86
C MET A 105 -19.71 -9.43 -5.23
N SER A 106 -20.27 -10.58 -5.62
CA SER A 106 -21.09 -10.69 -6.83
C SER A 106 -22.29 -9.73 -6.79
N ALA A 107 -22.70 -9.22 -7.94
CA ALA A 107 -23.86 -8.31 -8.03
C ALA A 107 -25.14 -8.95 -7.46
N THR A 108 -25.36 -10.25 -7.71
CA THR A 108 -26.51 -11.00 -7.17
C THR A 108 -26.43 -11.13 -5.64
N GLY A 109 -25.27 -11.53 -5.11
CA GLY A 109 -25.08 -11.61 -3.65
C GLY A 109 -25.29 -10.24 -2.99
N LYS A 110 -24.75 -9.17 -3.56
CA LYS A 110 -24.97 -7.79 -3.07
C LYS A 110 -26.47 -7.44 -3.02
N SER A 111 -27.21 -7.71 -4.08
CA SER A 111 -28.65 -7.40 -4.14
C SER A 111 -29.42 -8.09 -3.00
N HIS A 112 -29.15 -9.37 -2.77
CA HIS A 112 -29.79 -10.14 -1.71
C HIS A 112 -29.30 -9.75 -0.31
N LEU A 113 -28.01 -9.40 -0.14
CA LEU A 113 -27.50 -8.89 1.12
C LEU A 113 -28.16 -7.55 1.51
N LEU A 114 -28.31 -6.64 0.52
CA LEU A 114 -28.97 -5.35 0.73
C LEU A 114 -30.48 -5.49 0.99
N ALA A 115 -31.14 -6.52 0.46
CA ALA A 115 -32.51 -6.83 0.79
C ALA A 115 -32.67 -7.23 2.27
N VAL A 116 -31.74 -7.97 2.84
CA VAL A 116 -31.70 -8.22 4.29
C VAL A 116 -31.42 -6.94 5.07
N ALA A 117 -30.45 -6.15 4.59
CA ALA A 117 -30.06 -4.87 5.24
C ALA A 117 -31.19 -3.83 5.25
N ALA A 118 -32.21 -3.96 4.40
CA ALA A 118 -33.38 -3.06 4.41
C ALA A 118 -34.16 -3.11 5.74
N THR A 119 -34.09 -4.23 6.47
CA THR A 119 -34.86 -4.46 7.70
C THR A 119 -34.00 -4.90 8.90
N HIS A 120 -32.73 -5.25 8.67
CA HIS A 120 -31.82 -5.73 9.70
C HIS A 120 -30.46 -5.03 9.60
N THR A 121 -29.84 -4.74 10.72
CA THR A 121 -28.44 -4.27 10.71
C THR A 121 -27.51 -5.46 10.62
N LEU A 122 -26.58 -5.42 9.65
CA LEU A 122 -25.57 -6.43 9.40
C LEU A 122 -24.20 -5.94 9.88
N HIS A 123 -23.60 -6.65 10.83
CA HIS A 123 -22.24 -6.38 11.31
C HIS A 123 -21.27 -7.32 10.58
N ILE A 124 -20.62 -6.81 9.55
CA ILE A 124 -19.88 -7.59 8.57
C ILE A 124 -18.41 -7.68 8.97
N ASN A 125 -17.93 -8.90 9.23
CA ASN A 125 -16.53 -9.19 9.57
C ASN A 125 -15.67 -9.47 8.33
N SER A 126 -16.26 -10.06 7.29
CA SER A 126 -15.56 -10.42 6.04
C SER A 126 -16.56 -10.49 4.89
N VAL A 127 -16.16 -10.05 3.70
CA VAL A 127 -16.89 -10.24 2.44
C VAL A 127 -15.95 -10.93 1.46
N PHE A 128 -15.47 -10.24 0.44
CA PHE A 128 -14.41 -10.76 -0.42
C PHE A 128 -13.09 -10.85 0.35
N ARG A 129 -12.35 -11.90 0.08
CA ARG A 129 -11.00 -12.10 0.64
C ARG A 129 -10.05 -12.42 -0.50
N ALA A 130 -9.12 -11.52 -0.78
CA ALA A 130 -8.12 -11.76 -1.81
C ALA A 130 -7.00 -12.69 -1.31
N VAL A 131 -6.25 -13.26 -2.25
CA VAL A 131 -5.20 -14.26 -1.97
C VAL A 131 -4.18 -13.83 -0.90
N PRO A 132 -3.75 -12.55 -0.75
CA PRO A 132 -2.82 -12.17 0.32
C PRO A 132 -3.43 -12.33 1.72
N GLN A 133 -4.70 -11.93 1.90
CA GLN A 133 -5.39 -12.08 3.17
C GLN A 133 -5.60 -13.56 3.50
N GLN A 134 -6.04 -14.37 2.52
CA GLN A 134 -6.22 -15.82 2.71
C GLN A 134 -4.90 -16.52 3.03
N TYR A 135 -3.80 -16.08 2.40
CA TYR A 135 -2.46 -16.60 2.67
C TYR A 135 -2.04 -16.35 4.12
N LEU A 136 -2.22 -15.14 4.65
CA LEU A 136 -1.88 -14.84 6.04
C LEU A 136 -2.70 -15.68 7.01
N LEU A 137 -4.03 -15.77 6.81
CA LEU A 137 -4.91 -16.60 7.64
C LEU A 137 -4.49 -18.07 7.62
N TYR A 138 -4.19 -18.62 6.45
CA TYR A 138 -3.72 -19.99 6.30
C TYR A 138 -2.38 -20.23 7.00
N ARG A 139 -1.43 -19.29 6.88
CA ARG A 139 -0.12 -19.39 7.57
C ARG A 139 -0.28 -19.30 9.09
N TRP A 140 -1.12 -18.41 9.60
CA TRP A 140 -1.40 -18.31 11.04
C TRP A 140 -2.10 -19.55 11.56
N TYR A 141 -3.05 -20.11 10.82
CA TYR A 141 -3.68 -21.39 11.12
C TYR A 141 -2.65 -22.53 11.25
N GLN A 142 -1.78 -22.69 10.26
CA GLN A 142 -0.72 -23.71 10.28
C GLN A 142 0.23 -23.58 11.48
N GLN A 143 0.39 -22.38 12.01
CA GLN A 143 1.25 -22.07 13.15
C GLN A 143 0.51 -22.10 14.49
N GLY A 144 -0.80 -22.36 14.52
CA GLY A 144 -1.63 -22.26 15.70
C GLY A 144 -1.71 -20.86 16.29
N ARG A 145 -1.63 -19.83 15.45
CA ARG A 145 -1.60 -18.42 15.86
C ARG A 145 -2.94 -17.72 15.65
N CYS A 146 -3.08 -16.56 16.28
CA CYS A 146 -4.17 -15.61 16.10
C CYS A 146 -5.56 -16.19 16.41
N GLY A 147 -5.64 -17.31 17.14
CA GLY A 147 -6.91 -17.96 17.47
C GLY A 147 -7.64 -18.57 16.26
N ILE A 148 -6.96 -18.73 15.13
CA ILE A 148 -7.57 -19.30 13.91
C ILE A 148 -7.62 -20.81 14.04
N THR A 149 -8.82 -21.35 14.08
CA THR A 149 -9.11 -22.80 14.24
C THR A 149 -9.21 -23.54 12.93
N ALA A 150 -9.54 -22.82 11.83
CA ALA A 150 -9.62 -23.37 10.48
C ALA A 150 -9.30 -22.28 9.45
N ALA A 151 -8.63 -22.66 8.36
CA ALA A 151 -8.43 -21.79 7.20
C ALA A 151 -8.27 -22.65 5.94
N ALA A 152 -9.02 -22.35 4.90
CA ALA A 152 -8.84 -22.96 3.59
C ALA A 152 -7.48 -22.60 3.01
N THR A 153 -6.90 -23.48 2.18
CA THR A 153 -5.71 -23.14 1.40
C THR A 153 -6.01 -21.95 0.47
N PRO A 154 -5.03 -21.06 0.21
CA PRO A 154 -5.21 -19.95 -0.72
C PRO A 154 -5.70 -20.42 -2.09
N GLY A 155 -6.66 -19.71 -2.67
CA GLY A 155 -7.36 -20.08 -3.90
C GLY A 155 -8.56 -21.01 -3.70
N ARG A 156 -8.88 -21.45 -2.46
CA ARG A 156 -9.96 -22.39 -2.16
C ARG A 156 -11.02 -21.87 -1.19
N SER A 157 -10.82 -20.73 -0.57
CA SER A 157 -11.78 -20.16 0.39
C SER A 157 -13.09 -19.75 -0.30
N ASN A 158 -14.21 -19.92 0.40
CA ASN A 158 -15.51 -19.43 -0.07
C ASN A 158 -15.52 -17.90 -0.22
N HIS A 159 -14.78 -17.18 0.63
CA HIS A 159 -14.62 -15.73 0.48
C HIS A 159 -13.89 -15.32 -0.80
N GLN A 160 -13.01 -16.16 -1.36
CA GLN A 160 -12.37 -15.92 -2.65
C GLN A 160 -13.32 -16.14 -3.83
N SER A 161 -14.48 -16.78 -3.59
CA SER A 161 -15.51 -16.99 -4.59
C SER A 161 -16.34 -15.73 -4.92
N GLY A 162 -16.24 -14.67 -4.10
CA GLY A 162 -17.04 -13.46 -4.26
C GLY A 162 -18.51 -13.62 -3.86
N ARG A 163 -18.86 -14.67 -3.11
CA ARG A 163 -20.25 -15.00 -2.73
C ARG A 163 -20.44 -15.36 -1.26
N ALA A 164 -19.44 -15.16 -0.42
CA ALA A 164 -19.49 -15.41 1.01
C ALA A 164 -19.50 -14.13 1.82
N VAL A 165 -20.09 -14.18 3.03
CA VAL A 165 -20.06 -13.11 4.02
C VAL A 165 -20.03 -13.69 5.43
N ASP A 166 -19.22 -13.10 6.32
CA ASP A 166 -19.20 -13.42 7.75
C ASP A 166 -19.87 -12.29 8.53
N LEU A 167 -20.82 -12.63 9.40
CA LEU A 167 -21.61 -11.69 10.21
C LEU A 167 -21.38 -11.96 11.71
N SER A 168 -20.88 -10.95 12.46
CA SER A 168 -20.71 -11.12 13.91
C SER A 168 -22.03 -11.22 14.67
N ASN A 169 -23.11 -10.68 14.13
CA ASN A 169 -24.46 -10.78 14.68
C ASN A 169 -25.32 -11.84 13.98
N TYR A 170 -24.69 -12.91 13.44
CA TYR A 170 -25.33 -13.94 12.63
C TYR A 170 -26.61 -14.51 13.25
N SER A 171 -26.61 -14.79 14.55
CA SER A 171 -27.73 -15.43 15.24
C SER A 171 -29.06 -14.66 15.15
N SER A 172 -28.97 -13.33 15.00
CA SER A 172 -30.16 -12.47 14.87
C SER A 172 -30.69 -12.36 13.43
N VAL A 173 -29.93 -12.82 12.43
CA VAL A 173 -30.26 -12.63 11.01
C VAL A 173 -30.33 -13.90 10.17
N VAL A 174 -30.06 -15.09 10.74
CA VAL A 174 -30.07 -16.40 10.02
C VAL A 174 -31.33 -16.58 9.18
N SER A 175 -32.53 -16.37 9.75
CA SER A 175 -33.79 -16.55 9.02
C SER A 175 -33.97 -15.54 7.90
N ALA A 176 -33.56 -14.27 8.13
CA ALA A 176 -33.63 -13.24 7.13
C ALA A 176 -32.65 -13.51 5.98
N MET A 177 -31.42 -13.95 6.30
CA MET A 177 -30.41 -14.36 5.32
C MET A 177 -30.91 -15.56 4.50
N ALA A 178 -31.45 -16.59 5.14
CA ALA A 178 -32.00 -17.77 4.47
C ALA A 178 -33.14 -17.40 3.50
N SER A 179 -34.03 -16.46 3.85
CA SER A 179 -35.11 -15.97 2.99
C SER A 179 -34.61 -15.29 1.71
N GLN A 180 -33.35 -14.86 1.71
CA GLN A 180 -32.67 -14.24 0.58
C GLN A 180 -31.65 -15.17 -0.09
N GLY A 181 -31.77 -16.48 0.14
CA GLY A 181 -30.95 -17.50 -0.53
C GLY A 181 -29.53 -17.69 0.01
N TRP A 182 -29.25 -17.18 1.22
CA TRP A 182 -27.99 -17.39 1.89
C TRP A 182 -28.02 -18.71 2.66
N ALA A 183 -27.10 -19.60 2.38
CA ALA A 183 -26.88 -20.84 3.12
C ALA A 183 -26.02 -20.56 4.36
N HIS A 184 -26.35 -21.21 5.49
CA HIS A 184 -25.64 -21.13 6.77
C HIS A 184 -25.40 -22.57 7.27
N ASP A 185 -24.57 -23.31 6.54
CA ASP A 185 -24.43 -24.75 6.69
C ASP A 185 -22.95 -25.22 6.77
N VAL A 186 -22.02 -24.30 6.99
CA VAL A 186 -20.60 -24.65 7.18
C VAL A 186 -20.38 -25.09 8.63
N PRO A 187 -20.09 -26.38 8.91
CA PRO A 187 -19.95 -26.86 10.27
C PRO A 187 -18.81 -26.19 11.02
N GLY A 188 -19.10 -25.63 12.21
CA GLY A 188 -18.11 -24.97 13.07
C GLY A 188 -17.71 -23.56 12.63
N ASP A 189 -18.42 -22.97 11.67
CA ASP A 189 -18.24 -21.59 11.23
C ASP A 189 -19.60 -20.84 11.29
N ASP A 190 -20.02 -20.55 12.48
CA ASP A 190 -21.34 -19.98 12.79
C ASP A 190 -21.56 -18.59 12.20
N VAL A 191 -20.50 -17.85 11.90
CA VAL A 191 -20.61 -16.48 11.34
C VAL A 191 -20.79 -16.49 9.82
N HIS A 192 -20.52 -17.62 9.16
CA HIS A 192 -20.38 -17.75 7.72
C HIS A 192 -21.69 -17.99 6.98
N PHE A 193 -21.88 -17.26 5.88
CA PHE A 193 -23.00 -17.45 4.93
C PHE A 193 -22.48 -17.50 3.51
N ASP A 194 -23.00 -18.46 2.71
CA ASP A 194 -22.72 -18.59 1.28
C ASP A 194 -23.96 -18.29 0.44
N HIS A 195 -23.83 -17.46 -0.60
CA HIS A 195 -24.88 -17.24 -1.61
C HIS A 195 -24.59 -18.10 -2.85
N THR A 196 -25.00 -19.39 -2.81
CA THR A 196 -24.62 -20.39 -3.83
C THR A 196 -25.19 -20.13 -5.22
N ALA A 197 -26.26 -19.31 -5.34
CA ALA A 197 -26.80 -18.85 -6.62
C ALA A 197 -25.92 -17.82 -7.32
N SER A 198 -24.98 -17.19 -6.61
CA SER A 198 -24.01 -16.27 -7.20
C SER A 198 -22.92 -17.02 -7.97
N PRO A 199 -22.36 -16.42 -9.05
CA PRO A 199 -21.21 -16.98 -9.75
C PRO A 199 -20.01 -17.20 -8.83
N ASP A 200 -19.31 -18.33 -8.99
CA ASP A 200 -18.06 -18.64 -8.29
C ASP A 200 -16.88 -18.10 -9.10
N ILE A 201 -16.12 -17.16 -8.50
CA ILE A 201 -14.96 -16.54 -9.14
C ILE A 201 -13.62 -17.01 -8.53
N ARG A 202 -13.59 -18.10 -7.76
CA ARG A 202 -12.34 -18.63 -7.20
C ARG A 202 -11.27 -18.81 -8.26
N GLY A 203 -10.03 -18.47 -7.89
CA GLY A 203 -8.87 -18.47 -8.79
C GLY A 203 -8.67 -17.15 -9.57
N ARG A 204 -9.69 -16.29 -9.69
CA ARG A 204 -9.51 -14.99 -10.38
C ARG A 204 -8.63 -14.03 -9.58
N ASP A 205 -8.69 -14.07 -8.26
CA ASP A 205 -7.82 -13.30 -7.39
C ASP A 205 -6.36 -13.75 -7.47
N VAL A 206 -6.13 -15.07 -7.59
CA VAL A 206 -4.81 -15.63 -7.83
C VAL A 206 -4.29 -15.18 -9.19
N LYS A 207 -5.13 -15.26 -10.25
CA LYS A 207 -4.76 -14.80 -11.59
C LYS A 207 -4.46 -13.30 -11.62
N ALA A 208 -5.28 -12.49 -10.96
CA ALA A 208 -5.07 -11.05 -10.84
C ALA A 208 -3.73 -10.73 -10.15
N PHE A 209 -3.42 -11.43 -9.07
CA PHE A 209 -2.10 -11.32 -8.42
C PHE A 209 -0.96 -11.67 -9.36
N GLN A 210 -1.05 -12.79 -10.09
CA GLN A 210 -0.03 -13.24 -11.04
C GLN A 210 0.19 -12.20 -12.15
N GLN A 211 -0.87 -11.57 -12.64
CA GLN A 211 -0.80 -10.50 -13.65
C GLN A 211 -0.15 -9.23 -13.10
N LEU A 212 -0.53 -8.80 -11.88
CA LEU A 212 0.10 -7.68 -11.19
C LEU A 212 1.58 -7.93 -10.93
N TRP A 213 1.94 -9.14 -10.48
CA TRP A 213 3.34 -9.54 -10.32
C TRP A 213 4.11 -9.41 -11.62
N ASN A 214 3.64 -10.06 -12.69
CA ASN A 214 4.32 -10.09 -14.00
C ASN A 214 4.52 -8.69 -14.58
N ARG A 215 3.54 -7.79 -14.39
CA ARG A 215 3.61 -6.39 -14.83
C ARG A 215 4.72 -5.63 -14.14
N ASN A 216 4.91 -5.88 -12.84
CA ASN A 216 5.92 -5.20 -12.03
C ASN A 216 7.28 -5.91 -12.04
N HIS A 217 7.37 -7.13 -12.58
CA HIS A 217 8.59 -7.95 -12.63
C HIS A 217 8.75 -8.61 -14.00
N PRO A 218 9.01 -7.84 -15.08
CA PRO A 218 9.04 -8.37 -16.43
C PRO A 218 10.14 -9.42 -16.65
N ASN A 219 11.16 -9.43 -15.79
CA ASN A 219 12.27 -10.41 -15.83
C ASN A 219 12.05 -11.63 -14.90
N ASP A 220 10.92 -11.69 -14.17
CA ASP A 220 10.57 -12.79 -13.26
C ASP A 220 9.08 -13.14 -13.38
N VAL A 221 8.63 -13.44 -14.59
CA VAL A 221 7.23 -13.76 -14.88
C VAL A 221 6.86 -15.18 -14.44
N ILE A 222 5.60 -15.35 -14.02
CA ILE A 222 4.99 -16.64 -13.70
C ILE A 222 3.74 -16.85 -14.55
N ALA A 223 3.28 -18.11 -14.66
CA ALA A 223 2.01 -18.41 -15.34
C ALA A 223 0.84 -17.69 -14.66
N ALA A 224 0.04 -16.97 -15.44
CA ALA A 224 -1.17 -16.30 -14.97
C ALA A 224 -2.41 -17.23 -15.16
N ASP A 225 -2.35 -18.40 -14.54
CA ASP A 225 -3.31 -19.52 -14.68
C ASP A 225 -4.42 -19.54 -13.61
N GLY A 226 -4.30 -18.70 -12.57
CA GLY A 226 -5.23 -18.65 -11.45
C GLY A 226 -5.03 -19.79 -10.43
N ALA A 227 -3.98 -20.59 -10.55
CA ALA A 227 -3.65 -21.66 -9.61
C ALA A 227 -2.66 -21.15 -8.55
N PHE A 228 -2.98 -21.40 -7.26
CA PHE A 228 -2.07 -21.11 -6.17
C PHE A 228 -1.11 -22.29 -5.96
N GLY A 229 0.05 -22.21 -6.62
CA GLY A 229 1.13 -23.20 -6.50
C GLY A 229 2.41 -22.58 -5.89
N PRO A 230 3.49 -23.39 -5.80
CA PRO A 230 4.77 -22.93 -5.21
C PRO A 230 5.35 -21.67 -5.87
N ALA A 231 5.21 -21.54 -7.19
CA ALA A 231 5.66 -20.35 -7.91
C ALA A 231 4.89 -19.09 -7.47
N THR A 232 3.57 -19.17 -7.41
CA THR A 232 2.70 -18.08 -6.93
C THR A 232 2.98 -17.75 -5.48
N GLU A 233 3.10 -18.77 -4.61
CA GLU A 233 3.42 -18.56 -3.18
C GLU A 233 4.75 -17.85 -2.99
N SER A 234 5.79 -18.25 -3.74
CA SER A 234 7.11 -17.62 -3.65
C SER A 234 7.05 -16.13 -3.97
N ARG A 235 6.30 -15.73 -4.99
CA ARG A 235 6.15 -14.32 -5.41
C ARG A 235 5.23 -13.56 -4.45
N LEU A 236 4.18 -14.18 -3.94
CA LEU A 236 3.31 -13.56 -2.95
C LEU A 236 4.06 -13.21 -1.66
N LYS A 237 4.99 -14.06 -1.23
CA LYS A 237 5.86 -13.79 -0.06
C LYS A 237 6.69 -12.53 -0.24
N GLN A 238 7.12 -12.23 -1.45
CA GLN A 238 7.98 -11.10 -1.81
C GLN A 238 7.18 -9.84 -2.16
N ALA A 239 5.91 -10.00 -2.49
CA ALA A 239 5.05 -8.90 -2.91
C ALA A 239 4.91 -7.83 -1.83
N PRO A 240 4.89 -6.55 -2.18
CA PRO A 240 4.66 -5.47 -1.24
C PRO A 240 3.25 -5.54 -0.65
N ALA A 241 3.14 -5.51 0.66
CA ALA A 241 1.86 -5.62 1.37
C ALA A 241 0.91 -4.45 1.05
N THR A 242 1.47 -3.28 0.79
CA THR A 242 0.75 -2.05 0.43
C THR A 242 0.29 -2.02 -1.03
N GLY A 243 0.78 -2.96 -1.85
CA GLY A 243 0.51 -3.05 -3.29
C GLY A 243 1.69 -2.69 -4.17
N PHE A 244 1.61 -3.08 -5.43
CA PHE A 244 2.64 -2.85 -6.43
C PHE A 244 2.67 -1.40 -6.90
N ALA A 245 3.83 -0.96 -7.43
CA ALA A 245 3.99 0.35 -8.03
C ALA A 245 3.06 0.54 -9.24
N ILE A 246 3.09 -0.41 -10.19
CA ILE A 246 2.14 -0.41 -11.31
C ILE A 246 0.88 -1.16 -10.87
N GLY A 247 -0.23 -0.44 -10.78
CA GLY A 247 -1.50 -0.94 -10.29
C GLY A 247 -2.30 -1.76 -11.32
N PRO A 248 -3.61 -1.96 -11.07
CA PRO A 248 -4.50 -2.70 -11.94
C PRO A 248 -4.73 -1.96 -13.26
N THR A 249 -4.50 -2.65 -14.39
CA THR A 249 -4.66 -2.09 -15.74
C THR A 249 -5.42 -3.03 -16.67
N CYS A 250 -5.67 -4.27 -16.26
CA CYS A 250 -6.26 -5.32 -17.10
C CYS A 250 -5.55 -5.53 -18.44
N GLY A 251 -4.24 -5.21 -18.50
CA GLY A 251 -3.48 -5.24 -19.73
C GLY A 251 -3.71 -4.03 -20.64
N HIS A 252 -4.50 -3.05 -20.22
CA HIS A 252 -4.64 -1.78 -20.93
C HIS A 252 -3.50 -0.82 -20.56
N VAL A 253 -3.14 0.00 -21.52
CA VAL A 253 -2.27 1.14 -21.30
C VAL A 253 -3.11 2.25 -20.70
N VAL A 254 -2.84 2.65 -19.47
CA VAL A 254 -3.65 3.63 -18.74
C VAL A 254 -2.78 4.68 -18.05
N ALA A 255 -3.28 5.91 -18.01
CA ALA A 255 -2.79 6.95 -17.10
C ALA A 255 -3.53 6.82 -15.77
N SER A 256 -2.81 6.80 -14.66
CA SER A 256 -3.40 6.71 -13.32
C SER A 256 -2.48 7.34 -12.29
N ALA A 257 -3.04 8.11 -11.35
CA ALA A 257 -2.31 8.78 -10.28
C ALA A 257 -2.96 8.53 -8.92
N ASP A 258 -2.11 8.30 -7.91
CA ASP A 258 -2.49 8.41 -6.51
C ASP A 258 -1.81 9.64 -5.91
N VAL A 259 -2.54 10.41 -5.11
CA VAL A 259 -1.98 11.47 -4.26
C VAL A 259 -1.54 10.82 -2.95
N LEU A 260 -0.25 10.93 -2.65
CA LEU A 260 0.34 10.34 -1.46
C LEU A 260 0.36 11.33 -0.28
N MET A 261 0.64 12.60 -0.58
CA MET A 261 0.75 13.67 0.42
C MET A 261 0.44 15.01 -0.24
N ILE A 262 -0.19 15.89 0.50
CA ILE A 262 -0.31 17.31 0.18
C ILE A 262 0.28 18.06 1.38
N ASP A 263 1.34 18.80 1.15
CA ASP A 263 1.98 19.67 2.11
C ASP A 263 1.74 21.12 1.70
N GLY A 264 1.32 21.96 2.65
CA GLY A 264 0.99 23.36 2.41
C GLY A 264 0.24 23.96 3.59
N PRO A 265 0.06 25.29 3.61
CA PRO A 265 -0.55 25.96 4.75
C PRO A 265 -2.06 25.68 4.83
N GLU A 266 -2.54 25.38 6.05
CA GLU A 266 -3.96 25.20 6.33
C GLU A 266 -4.71 26.54 6.46
N ARG A 267 -4.00 27.59 6.90
CA ARG A 267 -4.56 28.94 7.14
C ARG A 267 -3.67 29.99 6.48
N VAL A 268 -4.27 30.91 5.75
CA VAL A 268 -3.54 31.93 4.98
C VAL A 268 -4.29 33.27 5.04
N ALA A 269 -3.56 34.38 5.08
CA ALA A 269 -4.15 35.72 5.00
C ALA A 269 -4.79 35.98 3.62
N PRO A 270 -5.75 36.90 3.49
CA PRO A 270 -6.30 37.30 2.19
C PRO A 270 -5.22 37.90 1.28
N LEU A 271 -5.37 37.76 -0.03
CA LEU A 271 -4.49 38.30 -1.07
C LEU A 271 -3.02 37.87 -0.89
N THR A 272 -2.81 36.70 -0.32
CA THR A 272 -1.49 36.13 -0.05
C THR A 272 -1.23 34.94 -0.94
N ARG A 273 -0.01 34.80 -1.45
CA ARG A 273 0.42 33.59 -2.17
C ARG A 273 0.72 32.50 -1.18
N ALA A 274 0.19 31.31 -1.44
CA ALA A 274 0.48 30.10 -0.69
C ALA A 274 1.07 29.02 -1.61
N HIS A 275 2.00 28.26 -1.09
CA HIS A 275 2.72 27.22 -1.82
C HIS A 275 2.30 25.83 -1.32
N PHE A 276 2.03 24.91 -2.25
CA PHE A 276 1.71 23.52 -1.97
C PHE A 276 2.67 22.59 -2.67
N GLN A 277 3.17 21.60 -1.95
CA GLN A 277 3.88 20.45 -2.50
C GLN A 277 2.96 19.22 -2.49
N VAL A 278 2.71 18.65 -3.66
CA VAL A 278 1.85 17.49 -3.80
C VAL A 278 2.67 16.30 -4.27
N THR A 279 2.90 15.34 -3.37
CA THR A 279 3.55 14.08 -3.74
C THR A 279 2.54 13.15 -4.39
N VAL A 280 2.84 12.73 -5.60
CA VAL A 280 2.00 11.84 -6.41
C VAL A 280 2.75 10.57 -6.80
N ALA A 281 2.03 9.47 -6.99
CA ALA A 281 2.55 8.24 -7.55
C ALA A 281 1.87 7.93 -8.88
N ASN A 282 2.65 7.67 -9.92
CA ASN A 282 2.15 7.17 -11.19
C ASN A 282 1.82 5.68 -11.06
N LYS A 283 0.55 5.36 -10.89
CA LYS A 283 0.04 3.98 -10.78
C LYS A 283 -0.37 3.39 -12.13
N GLY A 284 -0.23 4.16 -13.19
CA GLY A 284 -0.52 3.73 -14.55
C GLY A 284 0.65 3.00 -15.22
N THR A 285 0.45 2.65 -16.48
CA THR A 285 1.46 2.05 -17.37
C THR A 285 2.05 3.05 -18.36
N LEU A 286 1.52 4.29 -18.39
CA LEU A 286 2.04 5.39 -19.17
C LEU A 286 2.94 6.28 -18.34
N ASP A 287 4.08 6.66 -18.89
CA ASP A 287 4.86 7.76 -18.35
C ASP A 287 4.09 9.08 -18.49
N TRP A 288 4.22 9.94 -17.50
CA TRP A 288 3.71 11.31 -17.59
C TRP A 288 4.85 12.21 -18.04
N PRO A 289 4.83 12.73 -19.26
CA PRO A 289 5.86 13.66 -19.70
C PRO A 289 5.74 14.98 -18.93
N ALA A 290 6.85 15.72 -18.83
CA ALA A 290 6.91 17.04 -18.21
C ALA A 290 5.85 18.03 -18.73
N THR A 291 5.30 17.77 -19.93
CA THR A 291 4.24 18.56 -20.56
C THR A 291 2.82 18.16 -20.09
N THR A 292 2.67 17.14 -19.25
CA THR A 292 1.38 16.80 -18.63
C THR A 292 0.85 18.02 -17.89
N LYS A 293 -0.42 18.36 -18.14
CA LYS A 293 -1.03 19.58 -17.55
C LYS A 293 -1.77 19.26 -16.27
N LEU A 294 -1.78 20.23 -15.36
CA LEU A 294 -2.64 20.28 -14.20
C LEU A 294 -3.76 21.27 -14.47
N ARG A 295 -5.02 20.85 -14.38
CA ARG A 295 -6.18 21.73 -14.63
C ARG A 295 -7.27 21.57 -13.57
N VAL A 296 -8.13 22.58 -13.46
CA VAL A 296 -9.30 22.54 -12.57
C VAL A 296 -10.37 21.61 -13.16
N ILE A 297 -10.87 20.68 -12.33
CA ILE A 297 -11.92 19.74 -12.71
C ILE A 297 -13.21 20.50 -13.10
N GLY A 298 -13.87 20.05 -14.15
CA GLY A 298 -15.10 20.66 -14.66
C GLY A 298 -14.88 21.95 -15.46
N GLY A 299 -13.62 22.39 -15.64
CA GLY A 299 -13.29 23.56 -16.48
C GLY A 299 -13.85 24.90 -15.96
N VAL A 300 -14.14 24.99 -14.66
CA VAL A 300 -14.52 26.25 -13.97
C VAL A 300 -13.27 27.02 -13.55
N ALA A 301 -13.40 28.34 -13.33
CA ALA A 301 -12.30 29.13 -12.77
C ALA A 301 -12.13 28.80 -11.28
N SER A 302 -10.88 28.64 -10.83
CA SER A 302 -10.57 28.48 -9.41
C SER A 302 -10.56 29.84 -8.69
N GLU A 303 -11.08 29.87 -7.46
CA GLU A 303 -10.93 31.00 -6.55
C GLU A 303 -9.49 31.15 -6.02
N LEU A 304 -8.68 30.09 -6.15
CA LEU A 304 -7.27 30.06 -5.76
C LEU A 304 -6.32 30.37 -6.94
N TYR A 305 -6.85 30.94 -8.03
CA TYR A 305 -6.05 31.27 -9.21
C TYR A 305 -4.94 32.27 -8.90
N ASP A 306 -3.69 31.90 -9.16
CA ASP A 306 -2.54 32.81 -9.14
C ASP A 306 -2.14 33.20 -10.56
N SER A 307 -2.40 34.45 -10.93
CA SER A 307 -2.10 34.97 -12.28
C SER A 307 -0.60 35.03 -12.61
N ALA A 308 0.27 34.85 -11.63
CA ALA A 308 1.73 34.90 -11.85
C ALA A 308 2.32 33.49 -12.12
N SER A 309 1.65 32.43 -11.70
CA SER A 309 2.15 31.06 -11.83
C SER A 309 1.27 30.13 -12.69
N TRP A 310 -0.04 30.41 -12.80
CA TRP A 310 -0.95 29.57 -13.58
C TRP A 310 -1.07 30.05 -15.05
N ASP A 311 -1.18 29.09 -15.97
CA ASP A 311 -1.46 29.36 -17.40
C ASP A 311 -2.78 30.12 -17.60
N SER A 312 -3.80 29.84 -16.76
CA SER A 312 -5.11 30.48 -16.78
C SER A 312 -5.91 30.17 -15.50
N PRO A 313 -7.05 30.85 -15.23
CA PRO A 313 -7.90 30.53 -14.07
C PRO A 313 -8.39 29.06 -14.00
N LYS A 314 -8.20 28.29 -15.07
CA LYS A 314 -8.65 26.89 -15.20
C LYS A 314 -7.48 25.89 -15.35
N VAL A 315 -6.25 26.37 -15.53
CA VAL A 315 -5.08 25.53 -15.80
C VAL A 315 -3.92 26.05 -15.00
N VAL A 316 -3.40 25.22 -14.11
CA VAL A 316 -2.20 25.52 -13.32
C VAL A 316 -0.98 25.61 -14.24
N GLY A 317 -0.75 24.62 -15.06
CA GLY A 317 0.41 24.55 -15.94
C GLY A 317 0.86 23.12 -16.20
N ALA A 318 2.06 22.97 -16.72
CA ALA A 318 2.72 21.69 -16.90
C ALA A 318 3.39 21.24 -15.59
N ILE A 319 3.50 19.91 -15.40
CA ILE A 319 4.15 19.35 -14.19
C ILE A 319 5.68 19.54 -14.16
N GLY A 320 6.28 19.93 -15.28
CA GLY A 320 7.68 20.35 -15.34
C GLY A 320 8.74 19.23 -15.33
N SER A 321 8.39 18.04 -14.89
CA SER A 321 9.30 16.88 -14.85
C SER A 321 8.59 15.62 -15.33
N ASP A 322 9.31 14.69 -15.96
CA ASP A 322 8.78 13.40 -16.35
C ASP A 322 8.59 12.51 -15.11
N ILE A 323 7.42 11.84 -14.99
CA ILE A 323 7.14 10.87 -13.94
C ILE A 323 6.86 9.52 -14.60
N GLY A 324 7.83 8.61 -14.56
CA GLY A 324 7.73 7.30 -15.19
C GLY A 324 6.65 6.41 -14.56
N ALA A 325 6.19 5.40 -15.29
CA ALA A 325 5.27 4.40 -14.78
C ALA A 325 5.83 3.73 -13.51
N GLY A 326 5.05 3.71 -12.43
CA GLY A 326 5.45 3.20 -11.13
C GLY A 326 6.33 4.13 -10.28
N ALA A 327 6.73 5.29 -10.80
CA ALA A 327 7.53 6.28 -10.09
C ALA A 327 6.68 7.25 -9.27
N GLN A 328 7.33 7.96 -8.36
CA GLN A 328 6.76 9.08 -7.63
C GLN A 328 7.33 10.39 -8.16
N GLY A 329 6.59 11.48 -7.97
CA GLY A 329 7.02 12.83 -8.28
C GLY A 329 6.39 13.82 -7.32
N VAL A 330 6.97 15.04 -7.29
CA VAL A 330 6.45 16.17 -6.52
C VAL A 330 5.97 17.21 -7.50
N LEU A 331 4.76 17.73 -7.26
CA LEU A 331 4.17 18.83 -8.02
C LEU A 331 4.16 20.07 -7.14
N GLU A 332 4.75 21.14 -7.64
CA GLU A 332 4.80 22.44 -6.96
C GLU A 332 3.65 23.31 -7.47
N ILE A 333 2.79 23.78 -6.56
CA ILE A 333 1.58 24.52 -6.91
C ILE A 333 1.48 25.79 -6.05
N ASP A 334 1.67 26.94 -6.67
CA ASP A 334 1.38 28.21 -6.03
C ASP A 334 -0.08 28.58 -6.24
N VAL A 335 -0.71 29.12 -5.20
CA VAL A 335 -2.09 29.63 -5.26
C VAL A 335 -2.14 31.06 -4.71
N MET A 336 -3.15 31.82 -5.10
CA MET A 336 -3.43 33.16 -4.58
C MET A 336 -4.76 33.13 -3.84
N THR A 337 -4.76 33.53 -2.58
CA THR A 337 -6.00 33.62 -1.79
C THR A 337 -6.83 34.84 -2.19
N PRO A 338 -8.16 34.73 -2.28
CA PRO A 338 -9.02 35.86 -2.57
C PRO A 338 -9.15 36.84 -1.40
N ALA A 339 -9.67 38.01 -1.67
CA ALA A 339 -10.06 38.98 -0.63
C ALA A 339 -11.32 38.43 0.09
N VAL A 340 -11.25 38.24 1.40
CA VAL A 340 -12.38 37.85 2.24
C VAL A 340 -12.44 38.77 3.48
N THR A 341 -13.65 38.93 4.02
CA THR A 341 -13.91 39.76 5.23
C THR A 341 -14.23 38.92 6.46
N VAL A 342 -14.46 37.62 6.26
CA VAL A 342 -14.71 36.63 7.32
C VAL A 342 -13.87 35.38 7.01
N GLU A 343 -13.61 34.58 8.04
CA GLU A 343 -12.94 33.31 7.84
C GLU A 343 -13.69 32.44 6.83
N THR A 344 -13.00 32.04 5.76
CA THR A 344 -13.64 31.37 4.61
C THR A 344 -12.80 30.15 4.20
N PRO A 345 -13.35 28.93 4.33
CA PRO A 345 -12.72 27.73 3.75
C PRO A 345 -12.87 27.75 2.23
N ILE A 346 -11.77 27.51 1.52
CA ILE A 346 -11.72 27.47 0.06
C ILE A 346 -11.04 26.20 -0.39
N SER A 347 -11.55 25.58 -1.45
CA SER A 347 -10.92 24.41 -2.05
C SER A 347 -10.98 24.46 -3.56
N THR A 348 -10.02 23.79 -4.20
CA THR A 348 -10.02 23.55 -5.64
C THR A 348 -9.66 22.11 -5.93
N GLN A 349 -10.36 21.52 -6.89
CA GLN A 349 -10.06 20.17 -7.35
C GLN A 349 -9.34 20.23 -8.68
N LEU A 350 -8.18 19.61 -8.73
CA LEU A 350 -7.32 19.55 -9.91
C LEU A 350 -7.22 18.12 -10.42
N GLU A 351 -7.01 17.96 -11.73
CA GLU A 351 -6.72 16.71 -12.39
C GLU A 351 -5.51 16.83 -13.31
N LEU A 352 -4.79 15.75 -13.48
CA LEU A 352 -3.71 15.62 -14.45
C LEU A 352 -4.30 15.34 -15.82
N VAL A 353 -3.72 15.92 -16.87
CA VAL A 353 -4.16 15.73 -18.28
C VAL A 353 -2.96 15.49 -19.17
N ASN A 354 -2.94 14.33 -19.83
CA ASN A 354 -1.98 14.01 -20.88
C ASN A 354 -2.72 13.77 -22.20
N GLY A 355 -2.56 14.68 -23.14
CA GLY A 355 -3.36 14.67 -24.37
C GLY A 355 -4.86 14.88 -24.07
N THR A 356 -5.68 13.86 -24.34
CA THR A 356 -7.12 13.84 -24.06
C THR A 356 -7.47 13.19 -22.74
N ASP A 357 -6.56 12.45 -22.15
CA ASP A 357 -6.78 11.62 -20.97
C ASP A 357 -6.62 12.44 -19.71
N ALA A 358 -7.69 12.51 -18.92
CA ALA A 358 -7.70 13.11 -17.58
C ALA A 358 -7.65 12.00 -16.54
N PHE A 359 -6.82 12.17 -15.51
CA PHE A 359 -6.62 11.16 -14.49
C PHE A 359 -6.11 11.78 -13.17
N GLY A 360 -6.31 11.05 -12.08
CA GLY A 360 -5.97 11.51 -10.73
C GLY A 360 -6.81 12.71 -10.30
N THR A 361 -6.95 12.88 -9.00
CA THR A 361 -7.64 14.04 -8.40
C THR A 361 -6.81 14.56 -7.26
N ILE A 362 -6.48 15.85 -7.29
CA ILE A 362 -5.77 16.56 -6.23
C ILE A 362 -6.77 17.55 -5.62
N ASN A 363 -6.93 17.50 -4.31
CA ASN A 363 -7.86 18.35 -3.58
C ASN A 363 -7.07 19.35 -2.72
N LEU A 364 -6.85 20.56 -3.22
CA LEU A 364 -6.23 21.62 -2.44
C LEU A 364 -7.31 22.32 -1.62
N ALA A 365 -7.07 22.46 -0.33
CA ALA A 365 -7.99 23.12 0.59
C ALA A 365 -7.19 23.96 1.61
N LEU A 366 -7.66 25.16 1.88
CA LEU A 366 -7.13 26.04 2.92
C LEU A 366 -8.26 26.92 3.48
N THR A 367 -7.98 27.56 4.60
CA THR A 367 -8.88 28.57 5.19
C THR A 367 -8.26 29.94 5.09
N VAL A 368 -8.97 30.89 4.45
CA VAL A 368 -8.52 32.29 4.39
C VAL A 368 -8.99 33.02 5.63
N THR A 369 -8.05 33.58 6.42
CA THR A 369 -8.32 34.25 7.71
C THR A 369 -8.02 35.74 7.64
N PRO A 370 -9.02 36.63 7.77
CA PRO A 370 -8.81 38.07 7.62
C PRO A 370 -7.84 38.68 8.64
N ASN A 371 -7.62 38.04 9.78
CA ASN A 371 -6.79 38.56 10.87
C ASN A 371 -5.35 38.01 10.87
N GLY A 372 -4.94 37.31 9.84
CA GLY A 372 -3.54 36.94 9.61
C GLY A 372 -2.95 35.99 10.67
N ASP A 373 -3.75 35.03 11.21
CA ASP A 373 -3.17 33.88 11.90
C ASP A 373 -2.57 32.94 10.83
N GLU A 374 -1.42 33.36 10.29
CA GLU A 374 -0.59 32.47 9.50
C GLU A 374 -0.06 31.37 10.41
N ASP A 375 -0.19 30.12 10.00
CA ASP A 375 0.44 29.00 10.68
C ASP A 375 1.97 29.09 10.46
N THR A 376 2.63 29.78 11.40
CA THR A 376 4.08 30.02 11.37
C THR A 376 4.87 28.77 11.81
N SER A 377 4.35 27.58 11.56
CA SER A 377 5.00 26.36 12.01
C SER A 377 6.32 26.00 11.29
N ASN A 378 6.76 26.81 10.29
CA ASN A 378 8.00 26.51 9.56
C ASN A 378 9.03 27.66 9.43
N ASP A 379 8.86 28.81 10.07
CA ASP A 379 9.90 29.87 10.04
C ASP A 379 10.21 30.40 11.44
N ALA A 380 10.79 29.57 12.30
CA ALA A 380 11.59 30.05 13.41
C ALA A 380 13.04 30.26 12.96
N VAL A 381 13.27 31.21 12.07
CA VAL A 381 14.57 31.85 11.96
C VAL A 381 14.56 32.96 12.98
N ASP A 382 15.13 32.66 14.11
CA ASP A 382 15.46 33.59 15.21
C ASP A 382 16.27 34.78 14.68
N GLN A 383 15.63 35.93 14.45
CA GLN A 383 16.35 37.18 14.28
C GLN A 383 16.71 37.68 15.68
N HIS A 384 17.83 37.21 16.21
CA HIS A 384 18.50 37.92 17.28
C HIS A 384 19.27 39.12 16.70
N ASP A 385 18.81 40.26 17.14
CA ASP A 385 19.32 41.62 16.93
C ASP A 385 20.79 41.73 17.35
N ASP A 386 21.51 42.54 16.56
CA ASP A 386 22.94 42.78 16.61
C ASP A 386 23.44 43.42 17.89
N GLY A 387 24.34 42.75 18.57
CA GLY A 387 25.27 43.30 19.51
C GLY A 387 26.67 42.81 19.19
N ALA A 388 27.45 43.68 18.54
CA ALA A 388 28.86 43.44 18.30
C ALA A 388 29.60 43.14 19.60
N ASP A 389 30.36 42.01 19.61
CA ASP A 389 31.77 42.09 20.06
C ASP A 389 32.53 40.79 19.69
N SER A 390 33.70 41.09 19.24
CA SER A 390 34.73 40.19 18.77
C SER A 390 35.35 39.32 19.86
N ALA A 391 35.91 38.20 19.43
CA ALA A 391 37.09 37.52 19.92
C ALA A 391 36.91 36.26 20.76
N GLY A 392 37.59 35.23 20.31
CA GLY A 392 38.30 34.31 21.19
C GLY A 392 37.79 32.90 21.27
N CYS A 393 38.37 32.03 20.43
CA CYS A 393 38.52 30.61 20.76
C CYS A 393 39.46 30.49 21.95
N ASP A 394 38.97 30.04 23.08
CA ASP A 394 39.85 29.54 24.18
C ASP A 394 39.49 28.10 24.53
N ALA A 395 40.49 27.26 24.38
CA ALA A 395 40.50 25.90 24.82
C ALA A 395 41.00 25.85 26.29
N GLY A 396 40.26 25.15 27.15
CA GLY A 396 40.75 24.86 28.53
C GLY A 396 39.63 24.36 29.42
N GLY A 397 39.51 23.09 29.69
CA GLY A 397 40.14 22.46 30.79
C GLY A 397 39.16 22.04 31.88
N ALA A 398 39.00 20.72 31.99
CA ALA A 398 38.92 19.92 33.20
C ALA A 398 37.77 20.04 34.22
N GLY A 399 37.10 18.93 34.45
CA GLY A 399 36.81 18.44 35.79
C GLY A 399 35.36 18.39 36.20
N GLY A 400 34.79 17.19 36.31
CA GLY A 400 33.52 16.99 36.99
C GLY A 400 33.06 15.54 36.94
N ALA A 401 33.51 14.74 37.91
CA ALA A 401 33.10 13.36 38.09
C ALA A 401 31.57 13.28 38.41
N GLY A 402 30.85 12.44 37.70
CA GLY A 402 29.47 12.11 37.96
C GLY A 402 29.21 10.62 37.77
N THR A 403 29.01 10.00 38.87
CA THR A 403 28.85 8.63 39.30
C THR A 403 28.01 7.76 38.37
N LEU A 404 28.61 6.66 37.88
CA LEU A 404 27.96 5.55 37.20
C LEU A 404 27.24 4.66 38.25
N LEU A 405 25.92 4.58 38.17
CA LEU A 405 25.11 3.59 38.88
C LEU A 405 24.87 2.39 37.98
N LEU A 406 25.66 1.32 38.26
CA LEU A 406 25.43 -0.01 37.74
C LEU A 406 24.29 -0.67 38.50
N MET A 407 23.20 -1.05 37.79
CA MET A 407 22.25 -2.02 38.33
C MET A 407 22.53 -3.42 37.77
N PRO A 408 22.54 -4.45 38.60
CA PRO A 408 22.85 -5.81 38.18
C PRO A 408 21.61 -6.50 37.56
N ALA A 409 21.85 -7.20 36.46
CA ALA A 409 20.90 -8.12 35.85
C ALA A 409 20.70 -9.37 36.73
N LEU A 410 19.46 -9.62 37.15
CA LEU A 410 19.07 -10.85 37.85
C LEU A 410 18.78 -11.96 36.81
N VAL A 411 19.67 -12.92 36.73
CA VAL A 411 19.48 -14.17 35.96
C VAL A 411 18.72 -15.15 36.84
N GLY A 412 17.44 -15.36 36.49
CA GLY A 412 16.58 -16.36 37.12
C GLY A 412 16.63 -17.68 36.35
N ILE A 413 17.39 -18.64 36.89
CA ILE A 413 17.41 -20.04 36.44
C ILE A 413 16.16 -20.74 37.00
N LEU A 414 15.22 -21.13 36.16
CA LEU A 414 14.12 -22.03 36.51
C LEU A 414 14.37 -23.42 35.94
N ARG A 415 14.62 -24.34 36.88
CA ARG A 415 14.85 -25.77 36.71
C ARG A 415 13.59 -26.44 36.08
N ARG A 416 13.84 -27.25 35.04
CA ARG A 416 12.94 -28.30 34.52
C ARG A 416 12.64 -29.31 35.62
N ARG A 417 11.37 -29.58 35.88
CA ARG A 417 10.90 -30.82 36.52
C ARG A 417 10.23 -31.71 35.43
N ASN A 418 10.86 -32.82 35.18
CA ASN A 418 10.31 -33.98 34.49
C ASN A 418 9.19 -34.60 35.36
N ALA A 419 7.99 -34.81 34.78
CA ALA A 419 7.02 -35.69 35.34
C ALA A 419 6.60 -36.71 34.25
N ALA A 420 6.67 -37.98 34.65
CA ALA A 420 6.56 -39.18 33.85
C ALA A 420 5.14 -39.43 33.35
N ARG A 421 5.03 -40.07 32.18
CA ARG A 421 3.85 -40.72 31.64
C ARG A 421 3.44 -41.93 32.50
N PRO A 422 2.16 -42.28 32.54
CA PRO A 422 1.74 -43.67 32.61
C PRO A 422 1.10 -44.16 31.29
N SER A 423 1.58 -45.28 30.84
CA SER A 423 1.05 -46.14 29.80
C SER A 423 -0.28 -46.76 30.21
N ARG A 424 -1.29 -46.79 29.31
CA ARG A 424 -2.39 -47.77 29.35
C ARG A 424 -2.65 -48.32 27.96
N ARG A 425 -2.29 -49.47 27.84
CA ARG A 425 -2.65 -50.81 27.36
C ARG A 425 -3.96 -50.89 26.58
N ALA A 426 -3.81 -51.55 25.44
CA ALA A 426 -4.80 -52.01 24.49
C ALA A 426 -5.90 -52.92 25.12
N GLY A 427 -7.10 -52.82 24.60
CA GLY A 427 -8.21 -53.77 24.76
C GLY A 427 -8.86 -54.01 23.41
N ARG A 428 -8.83 -55.26 23.00
CA ARG A 428 -9.32 -55.92 21.79
C ARG A 428 -10.82 -56.14 21.85
N THR A 429 -11.51 -55.87 20.74
CA THR A 429 -12.63 -56.54 20.01
C THR A 429 -13.45 -57.67 20.70
N PRO A 430 -14.58 -58.14 20.14
CA PRO A 430 -15.31 -57.88 18.88
C PRO A 430 -16.84 -57.87 19.04
N GLY A 431 -17.55 -57.50 17.95
CA GLY A 431 -18.98 -57.70 17.77
C GLY A 431 -19.42 -56.96 16.51
#